data_bb459766e0144e6edd324437b5861a4a
#
_entry.id   bb459766e0144e6edd324437b5861a4a
#
_cell.length_a   1.000
_cell.length_b   1.000
_cell.length_c   1.000
_cell.angle_alpha   90.00
_cell.angle_beta   90.00
_cell.angle_gamma   90.00
#
_symmetry.space_group_name_H-M   'P 1'
#
loop_
_entity.id
_entity.type
_entity.pdbx_description
1 polymer ?
#
loop_
_entity_poly.entity_id
_entity_poly.type
_entity_poly.pdbx_seq_one_letter_code
_entity_poly.pdbx_strand_id
1 'polypeptide(L)'
;MTDSLEKIKKQIRFLIVYAMASAILLLIALFFILKINRKTGNLIVEELTAKRINIVEPNGNPRVVLSNMEKSPENLNHGKPFGIPGGNRAGLIFYDDEATECGGLVFSGRKDSSGKYFASGHLSFDQYNQNQVLYLQYLDDNGERKTGLYVDDWHSNPPFPEFRSTYKEIEKLPKSPERDAKLKQLLEPANGDPAFAHRVFIGKDSDKSALINLADKKRQNQDSAYC
;
A
#
# COMPACT_ATOMS: atom_id res chain seq x y z
N MET A 1 -28.95 65.06 32.37
CA MET A 1 -29.72 64.09 31.51
C MET A 1 -29.25 64.11 30.06
N THR A 2 -28.98 65.28 29.47
CA THR A 2 -28.49 65.42 28.08
C THR A 2 -27.10 64.83 27.85
N ASP A 3 -26.19 64.91 28.78
CA ASP A 3 -24.79 64.42 28.68
C ASP A 3 -24.72 62.89 28.66
N SER A 4 -25.60 62.20 29.42
CA SER A 4 -25.69 60.75 29.42
C SER A 4 -26.24 60.19 28.10
N LEU A 5 -27.16 60.93 27.46
CA LEU A 5 -27.77 60.55 26.17
C LEU A 5 -26.75 60.70 25.02
N GLU A 6 -25.93 61.73 25.04
CA GLU A 6 -24.86 61.96 24.07
C GLU A 6 -23.80 60.85 24.16
N LYS A 7 -23.42 60.41 25.36
CA LYS A 7 -22.47 59.34 25.61
C LYS A 7 -22.99 57.99 25.06
N ILE A 8 -24.27 57.70 25.30
CA ILE A 8 -24.95 56.51 24.76
C ILE A 8 -24.98 56.52 23.23
N LYS A 9 -25.34 57.65 22.60
CA LYS A 9 -25.33 57.76 21.14
C LYS A 9 -23.93 57.55 20.55
N LYS A 10 -22.86 58.05 21.21
CA LYS A 10 -21.47 57.80 20.77
C LYS A 10 -21.08 56.35 20.87
N GLN A 11 -21.48 55.67 21.93
CA GLN A 11 -21.23 54.24 22.10
C GLN A 11 -21.97 53.40 21.05
N ILE A 12 -23.21 53.71 20.77
CA ILE A 12 -24.01 53.03 19.73
C ILE A 12 -23.35 53.22 18.35
N ARG A 13 -22.94 54.44 17.98
CA ARG A 13 -22.23 54.67 16.72
C ARG A 13 -20.94 53.86 16.63
N PHE A 14 -20.15 53.83 17.71
CA PHE A 14 -18.91 53.02 17.76
C PHE A 14 -19.23 51.51 17.54
N LEU A 15 -20.27 50.98 18.21
CA LEU A 15 -20.66 49.60 18.05
C LEU A 15 -21.16 49.26 16.62
N ILE A 16 -21.90 50.20 15.99
CA ILE A 16 -22.33 50.02 14.60
C ILE A 16 -21.11 50.01 13.66
N VAL A 17 -20.18 50.93 13.81
CA VAL A 17 -18.96 50.99 12.98
C VAL A 17 -18.12 49.72 13.20
N TYR A 18 -17.99 49.25 14.42
CA TYR A 18 -17.27 48.03 14.75
C TYR A 18 -17.93 46.79 14.13
N ALA A 19 -19.27 46.68 14.24
CA ALA A 19 -20.04 45.57 13.62
C ALA A 19 -19.91 45.55 12.10
N MET A 20 -19.96 46.74 11.46
CA MET A 20 -19.78 46.88 10.01
C MET A 20 -18.36 46.44 9.58
N ALA A 21 -17.34 46.93 10.29
CA ALA A 21 -15.96 46.56 10.01
C ALA A 21 -15.72 45.05 10.18
N SER A 22 -16.26 44.44 11.24
CA SER A 22 -16.20 42.99 11.48
C SER A 22 -16.88 42.19 10.38
N ALA A 23 -18.06 42.63 9.94
CA ALA A 23 -18.78 41.98 8.84
C ALA A 23 -18.01 42.04 7.52
N ILE A 24 -17.37 43.17 7.21
CA ILE A 24 -16.54 43.31 6.01
C ILE A 24 -15.31 42.37 6.10
N LEU A 25 -14.63 42.29 7.24
CA LEU A 25 -13.50 41.38 7.43
C LEU A 25 -13.90 39.92 7.27
N LEU A 26 -15.06 39.51 7.79
CA LEU A 26 -15.62 38.17 7.61
C LEU A 26 -15.92 37.85 6.13
N LEU A 27 -16.48 38.80 5.39
CA LEU A 27 -16.73 38.63 3.95
C LEU A 27 -15.45 38.51 3.15
N ILE A 28 -14.43 39.29 3.49
CA ILE A 28 -13.09 39.18 2.88
C ILE A 28 -12.47 37.82 3.20
N ALA A 29 -12.52 37.38 4.45
CA ALA A 29 -12.01 36.06 4.84
C ALA A 29 -12.75 34.93 4.09
N LEU A 30 -14.08 34.99 4.01
CA LEU A 30 -14.89 34.04 3.26
C LEU A 30 -14.53 34.02 1.76
N PHE A 31 -14.34 35.21 1.16
CA PHE A 31 -13.91 35.33 -0.24
C PHE A 31 -12.56 34.62 -0.48
N PHE A 32 -11.58 34.83 0.40
CA PHE A 32 -10.28 34.15 0.29
C PHE A 32 -10.41 32.64 0.48
N ILE A 33 -11.20 32.17 1.45
CA ILE A 33 -11.47 30.72 1.65
C ILE A 33 -12.08 30.10 0.39
N LEU A 34 -13.11 30.75 -0.18
CA LEU A 34 -13.75 30.28 -1.41
C LEU A 34 -12.80 30.31 -2.61
N LYS A 35 -11.90 31.29 -2.70
CA LYS A 35 -10.91 31.41 -3.77
C LYS A 35 -9.83 30.32 -3.64
N ILE A 36 -9.40 29.98 -2.43
CA ILE A 36 -8.42 28.90 -2.17
C ILE A 36 -9.02 27.56 -2.57
N ASN A 37 -10.28 27.28 -2.21
CA ASN A 37 -10.98 26.05 -2.56
C ASN A 37 -11.28 25.90 -4.05
N ARG A 38 -11.23 26.98 -4.85
CA ARG A 38 -11.46 26.94 -6.32
C ARG A 38 -10.21 26.75 -7.15
N LYS A 39 -9.02 26.58 -6.55
CA LYS A 39 -7.82 26.21 -7.30
C LYS A 39 -7.84 24.73 -7.71
N THR A 40 -8.77 24.37 -8.60
CA THR A 40 -8.64 23.21 -9.47
C THR A 40 -7.73 23.61 -10.63
N GLY A 41 -6.46 23.29 -10.56
CA GLY A 41 -5.50 23.67 -11.59
C GLY A 41 -4.18 22.89 -11.42
N ASN A 42 -3.33 22.95 -12.42
CA ASN A 42 -2.01 22.38 -12.35
C ASN A 42 -1.17 23.06 -11.27
N LEU A 43 -0.59 22.27 -10.38
CA LEU A 43 0.44 22.73 -9.46
C LEU A 43 1.80 22.59 -10.14
N ILE A 44 2.47 23.71 -10.41
CA ILE A 44 3.83 23.75 -10.93
C ILE A 44 4.74 24.14 -9.79
N VAL A 45 5.65 23.24 -9.40
CA VAL A 45 6.62 23.42 -8.33
C VAL A 45 7.99 22.94 -8.77
N GLU A 46 9.05 23.56 -8.30
CA GLU A 46 10.42 23.10 -8.56
C GLU A 46 10.76 21.87 -7.70
N GLU A 47 10.23 21.82 -6.48
CA GLU A 47 10.44 20.71 -5.53
C GLU A 47 9.16 20.44 -4.74
N LEU A 48 8.86 19.16 -4.49
CA LEU A 48 7.76 18.71 -3.63
C LEU A 48 8.27 17.77 -2.55
N THR A 49 8.23 18.20 -1.30
CA THR A 49 8.48 17.36 -0.12
C THR A 49 7.15 16.88 0.46
N ALA A 50 6.89 15.58 0.38
CA ALA A 50 5.64 14.98 0.84
C ALA A 50 5.89 13.65 1.58
N LYS A 51 5.08 13.37 2.60
CA LYS A 51 5.08 12.05 3.27
C LYS A 51 4.24 11.03 2.51
N ARG A 52 3.25 11.49 1.74
CA ARG A 52 2.36 10.67 0.91
C ARG A 52 1.77 11.49 -0.24
N ILE A 53 1.70 10.87 -1.40
CA ILE A 53 1.01 11.37 -2.60
C ILE A 53 0.06 10.27 -3.07
N ASN A 54 -1.21 10.63 -3.32
CA ASN A 54 -2.20 9.72 -3.86
C ASN A 54 -2.61 10.19 -5.26
N ILE A 55 -2.53 9.30 -6.24
CA ILE A 55 -3.23 9.43 -7.50
C ILE A 55 -4.55 8.68 -7.35
N VAL A 56 -5.64 9.35 -7.61
CA VAL A 56 -7.00 8.80 -7.40
C VAL A 56 -7.86 8.99 -8.63
N GLU A 57 -8.81 8.10 -8.81
CA GLU A 57 -9.88 8.22 -9.80
C GLU A 57 -10.92 9.27 -9.37
N PRO A 58 -11.80 9.72 -10.29
CA PRO A 58 -12.87 10.68 -9.97
C PRO A 58 -13.81 10.24 -8.84
N ASN A 59 -13.98 8.93 -8.64
CA ASN A 59 -14.75 8.36 -7.54
C ASN A 59 -13.99 8.27 -6.21
N GLY A 60 -12.70 8.69 -6.19
CA GLY A 60 -11.84 8.65 -5.01
C GLY A 60 -11.06 7.35 -4.81
N ASN A 61 -11.25 6.34 -5.65
CA ASN A 61 -10.48 5.10 -5.60
C ASN A 61 -8.99 5.38 -5.85
N PRO A 62 -8.07 4.79 -5.07
CA PRO A 62 -6.65 4.94 -5.32
C PRO A 62 -6.23 4.22 -6.61
N ARG A 63 -5.24 4.80 -7.33
CA ARG A 63 -4.54 4.17 -8.46
C ARG A 63 -3.08 3.95 -8.13
N VAL A 64 -2.44 4.96 -7.56
CA VAL A 64 -1.05 4.90 -7.13
C VAL A 64 -0.91 5.63 -5.81
N VAL A 65 -0.22 5.02 -4.86
CA VAL A 65 0.15 5.66 -3.61
C VAL A 65 1.67 5.65 -3.48
N LEU A 66 2.29 6.81 -3.51
CA LEU A 66 3.69 7.02 -3.14
C LEU A 66 3.75 7.47 -1.68
N SER A 67 4.50 6.76 -0.84
CA SER A 67 4.56 7.11 0.58
C SER A 67 5.87 6.71 1.25
N ASN A 68 6.17 7.40 2.37
CA ASN A 68 7.15 6.92 3.32
C ASN A 68 6.62 5.71 4.10
N MET A 69 7.45 5.11 4.96
CA MET A 69 7.10 3.94 5.78
C MET A 69 5.84 4.19 6.62
N GLU A 70 5.81 5.26 7.39
CA GLU A 70 4.73 5.60 8.33
C GLU A 70 3.36 5.78 7.66
N LYS A 71 3.36 6.37 6.46
CA LYS A 71 2.14 6.73 5.72
C LYS A 71 1.78 5.74 4.62
N SER A 72 2.46 4.58 4.57
CA SER A 72 2.11 3.56 3.58
C SER A 72 0.69 3.03 3.80
N PRO A 73 -0.04 2.76 2.71
CA PRO A 73 -1.41 2.27 2.81
C PRO A 73 -1.45 0.84 3.36
N GLU A 74 -2.58 0.47 3.91
CA GLU A 74 -2.95 -0.92 4.12
C GLU A 74 -3.28 -1.61 2.79
N ASN A 75 -3.22 -2.93 2.75
CA ASN A 75 -3.63 -3.68 1.56
C ASN A 75 -5.13 -3.53 1.35
N LEU A 76 -5.53 -3.30 0.11
CA LEU A 76 -6.94 -3.20 -0.27
C LEU A 76 -7.32 -4.34 -1.22
N ASN A 77 -8.53 -4.84 -1.04
CA ASN A 77 -9.23 -5.69 -2.01
C ASN A 77 -10.64 -5.12 -2.22
N HIS A 78 -10.97 -4.74 -3.45
CA HIS A 78 -12.19 -4.03 -3.82
C HIS A 78 -12.46 -2.81 -2.90
N GLY A 79 -11.42 -2.00 -2.68
CA GLY A 79 -11.47 -0.81 -1.83
C GLY A 79 -11.58 -1.07 -0.33
N LYS A 80 -11.55 -2.32 0.12
CA LYS A 80 -11.65 -2.70 1.53
C LYS A 80 -10.31 -3.20 2.06
N PRO A 81 -9.90 -2.78 3.26
CA PRO A 81 -8.70 -3.30 3.90
C PRO A 81 -8.74 -4.81 4.12
N PHE A 82 -7.62 -5.48 3.84
CA PHE A 82 -7.45 -6.88 4.19
C PHE A 82 -6.01 -7.22 4.63
N GLY A 83 -5.89 -7.90 5.72
CA GLY A 83 -4.74 -8.70 6.14
C GLY A 83 -3.46 -7.98 6.57
N ILE A 84 -2.98 -6.94 5.91
CA ILE A 84 -1.74 -6.23 6.23
C ILE A 84 -2.07 -4.78 6.60
N PRO A 85 -1.77 -4.34 7.83
CA PRO A 85 -1.96 -2.94 8.21
C PRO A 85 -1.00 -2.03 7.45
N GLY A 86 -1.39 -0.77 7.27
CA GLY A 86 -0.50 0.27 6.74
C GLY A 86 0.69 0.55 7.66
N GLY A 87 1.59 1.43 7.20
CA GLY A 87 2.74 1.89 8.00
C GLY A 87 3.95 0.97 7.98
N ASN A 88 4.09 0.07 7.01
CA ASN A 88 5.18 -0.92 6.97
C ASN A 88 5.91 -1.05 5.62
N ARG A 89 5.48 -0.31 4.57
CA ARG A 89 6.03 -0.40 3.21
C ARG A 89 6.30 1.00 2.64
N ALA A 90 7.55 1.42 2.56
CA ALA A 90 7.91 2.65 1.85
C ALA A 90 8.00 2.35 0.34
N GLY A 91 7.46 3.23 -0.49
CA GLY A 91 7.51 3.09 -1.95
C GLY A 91 6.22 3.46 -2.66
N LEU A 92 5.98 2.79 -3.78
CA LEU A 92 4.80 2.93 -4.64
C LEU A 92 3.93 1.69 -4.51
N ILE A 93 2.64 1.87 -4.29
CA ILE A 93 1.64 0.79 -4.32
C ILE A 93 0.68 1.08 -5.47
N PHE A 94 0.40 0.06 -6.27
CA PHE A 94 -0.47 0.11 -7.45
C PHE A 94 -1.83 -0.51 -7.12
N TYR A 95 -2.88 0.07 -7.69
CA TYR A 95 -4.26 -0.41 -7.54
C TYR A 95 -4.91 -0.50 -8.92
N ASP A 96 -5.71 -1.55 -9.11
CA ASP A 96 -6.52 -1.74 -10.30
C ASP A 96 -7.79 -0.85 -10.29
N ASP A 97 -8.65 -1.02 -11.30
CA ASP A 97 -9.87 -0.23 -11.48
C ASP A 97 -10.92 -0.46 -10.36
N GLU A 98 -10.80 -1.56 -9.64
CA GLU A 98 -11.67 -1.95 -8.52
C GLU A 98 -11.09 -1.57 -7.15
N ALA A 99 -9.98 -0.81 -7.15
CA ALA A 99 -9.22 -0.46 -5.95
C ALA A 99 -8.69 -1.70 -5.19
N THR A 100 -8.33 -2.75 -5.91
CA THR A 100 -7.58 -3.88 -5.39
C THR A 100 -6.10 -3.62 -5.60
N GLU A 101 -5.26 -3.89 -4.60
CA GLU A 101 -3.81 -3.85 -4.76
C GLU A 101 -3.39 -4.86 -5.83
N CYS A 102 -2.64 -4.38 -6.84
CA CYS A 102 -2.21 -5.18 -7.98
C CYS A 102 -0.70 -5.11 -8.23
N GLY A 103 0.07 -4.74 -7.21
CA GLY A 103 1.52 -4.69 -7.24
C GLY A 103 2.11 -3.47 -6.58
N GLY A 104 3.42 -3.28 -6.74
CA GLY A 104 4.11 -2.12 -6.20
C GLY A 104 5.62 -2.16 -6.36
N LEU A 105 6.25 -1.03 -6.02
CA LEU A 105 7.69 -0.89 -5.84
C LEU A 105 7.95 -0.52 -4.39
N VAL A 106 8.47 -1.45 -3.60
CA VAL A 106 8.81 -1.23 -2.21
C VAL A 106 10.30 -1.51 -1.96
N PHE A 107 10.87 -0.80 -1.00
CA PHE A 107 12.26 -0.96 -0.66
C PHE A 107 12.49 -0.68 0.82
N SER A 108 13.50 -1.34 1.38
CA SER A 108 13.91 -1.13 2.76
C SER A 108 15.39 -1.38 2.93
N GLY A 109 15.96 -0.82 4.01
CA GLY A 109 17.32 -1.12 4.43
C GLY A 109 17.51 -0.61 5.85
N ARG A 110 17.88 -1.50 6.78
CA ARG A 110 18.09 -1.14 8.18
C ARG A 110 19.16 -2.03 8.83
N LYS A 111 19.82 -1.46 9.81
CA LYS A 111 20.69 -2.16 10.75
C LYS A 111 20.01 -2.27 12.10
N ASP A 112 20.14 -3.39 12.75
CA ASP A 112 19.72 -3.56 14.13
C ASP A 112 20.78 -3.08 15.13
N SER A 113 20.49 -3.16 16.42
CA SER A 113 21.42 -2.76 17.49
C SER A 113 22.67 -3.65 17.60
N SER A 114 22.66 -4.86 17.03
CA SER A 114 23.81 -5.77 16.98
C SER A 114 24.72 -5.51 15.78
N GLY A 115 24.31 -4.60 14.86
CA GLY A 115 25.03 -4.30 13.63
C GLY A 115 24.66 -5.20 12.46
N LYS A 116 23.79 -6.19 12.63
CA LYS A 116 23.23 -6.96 11.53
C LYS A 116 22.29 -6.10 10.70
N TYR A 117 22.32 -6.29 9.39
CA TYR A 117 21.50 -5.52 8.49
C TYR A 117 20.64 -6.40 7.57
N PHE A 118 19.51 -5.85 7.20
CA PHE A 118 18.64 -6.40 6.16
C PHE A 118 18.29 -5.29 5.18
N ALA A 119 18.41 -5.58 3.88
CA ALA A 119 18.00 -4.69 2.81
C ALA A 119 17.19 -5.44 1.76
N SER A 120 16.20 -4.77 1.18
CA SER A 120 15.35 -5.35 0.15
C SER A 120 14.89 -4.30 -0.86
N GLY A 121 14.67 -4.74 -2.09
CA GLY A 121 13.98 -4.02 -3.14
C GLY A 121 13.06 -4.99 -3.87
N HIS A 122 11.83 -4.56 -4.16
CA HIS A 122 10.81 -5.41 -4.74
C HIS A 122 9.92 -4.60 -5.66
N LEU A 123 9.85 -4.99 -6.93
CA LEU A 123 8.89 -4.47 -7.91
C LEU A 123 8.03 -5.64 -8.37
N SER A 124 6.72 -5.56 -8.21
CA SER A 124 5.80 -6.65 -8.54
C SER A 124 4.58 -6.21 -9.32
N PHE A 125 4.00 -7.19 -10.01
CA PHE A 125 2.66 -7.17 -10.60
C PHE A 125 1.92 -8.41 -10.16
N ASP A 126 0.66 -8.24 -9.74
CA ASP A 126 -0.17 -9.30 -9.21
C ASP A 126 -1.15 -9.79 -10.28
N GLN A 127 -1.49 -11.06 -10.26
CA GLN A 127 -2.60 -11.60 -11.03
C GLN A 127 -3.91 -11.04 -10.48
N TYR A 128 -4.90 -10.82 -11.36
CA TYR A 128 -6.21 -10.30 -10.97
C TYR A 128 -6.82 -11.13 -9.82
N ASN A 129 -7.19 -10.45 -8.73
CA ASN A 129 -7.70 -11.03 -7.49
C ASN A 129 -6.79 -12.08 -6.83
N GLN A 130 -5.49 -12.10 -7.19
CA GLN A 130 -4.51 -13.03 -6.67
C GLN A 130 -3.26 -12.31 -6.14
N ASN A 131 -2.17 -12.99 -6.08
CA ASN A 131 -0.89 -12.48 -5.60
C ASN A 131 0.09 -12.32 -6.78
N GLN A 132 1.33 -12.03 -6.48
CA GLN A 132 2.40 -11.70 -7.43
C GLN A 132 2.65 -12.81 -8.43
N VAL A 133 2.66 -12.46 -9.72
CA VAL A 133 2.98 -13.38 -10.83
C VAL A 133 4.24 -12.97 -11.59
N LEU A 134 4.64 -11.71 -11.49
CA LEU A 134 5.88 -11.19 -12.07
C LEU A 134 6.53 -10.25 -11.09
N TYR A 135 7.79 -10.51 -10.71
CA TYR A 135 8.50 -9.58 -9.83
C TYR A 135 10.02 -9.62 -10.02
N LEU A 136 10.63 -8.45 -9.78
CA LEU A 136 12.06 -8.27 -9.57
C LEU A 136 12.29 -8.13 -8.08
N GLN A 137 13.18 -8.93 -7.53
CA GLN A 137 13.50 -8.91 -6.11
C GLN A 137 15.01 -8.85 -5.86
N TYR A 138 15.38 -8.02 -4.90
CA TYR A 138 16.67 -7.98 -4.26
C TYR A 138 16.50 -8.21 -2.76
N LEU A 139 17.21 -9.16 -2.20
CA LEU A 139 17.32 -9.42 -0.77
C LEU A 139 18.79 -9.43 -0.37
N ASP A 140 19.11 -8.82 0.77
CA ASP A 140 20.44 -8.89 1.40
C ASP A 140 20.24 -9.02 2.90
N ASP A 141 20.44 -10.24 3.40
CA ASP A 141 20.44 -10.53 4.82
C ASP A 141 21.89 -10.65 5.30
N ASN A 142 22.42 -9.53 5.80
CA ASN A 142 23.75 -9.46 6.39
C ASN A 142 24.87 -10.04 5.49
N GLY A 143 24.78 -9.80 4.16
CA GLY A 143 25.75 -10.27 3.16
C GLY A 143 25.32 -11.51 2.39
N GLU A 144 24.30 -12.22 2.84
CA GLU A 144 23.66 -13.29 2.08
C GLU A 144 22.65 -12.66 1.10
N ARG A 145 22.95 -12.75 -0.20
CA ARG A 145 22.24 -12.00 -1.23
C ARG A 145 21.57 -12.92 -2.23
N LYS A 146 20.26 -12.68 -2.43
CA LYS A 146 19.47 -13.29 -3.49
C LYS A 146 18.84 -12.18 -4.35
N THR A 147 18.99 -12.28 -5.68
CA THR A 147 18.52 -11.23 -6.60
C THR A 147 18.06 -11.86 -7.89
N GLY A 148 16.89 -11.52 -8.36
CA GLY A 148 16.40 -12.09 -9.62
C GLY A 148 15.06 -11.60 -10.10
N LEU A 149 14.74 -12.07 -11.30
CA LEU A 149 13.42 -12.04 -11.90
C LEU A 149 12.70 -13.35 -11.56
N TYR A 150 11.47 -13.23 -11.13
CA TYR A 150 10.57 -14.35 -10.82
C TYR A 150 9.32 -14.25 -11.70
N VAL A 151 8.87 -15.40 -12.18
CA VAL A 151 7.54 -15.57 -12.78
C VAL A 151 6.85 -16.71 -12.06
N ASP A 152 5.72 -16.40 -11.47
CA ASP A 152 4.93 -17.32 -10.68
C ASP A 152 3.56 -17.55 -11.32
N ASP A 153 2.89 -18.59 -10.91
CA ASP A 153 1.57 -18.99 -11.39
C ASP A 153 0.69 -19.27 -10.19
N TRP A 154 -0.46 -18.61 -10.12
CA TRP A 154 -1.46 -18.77 -9.09
C TRP A 154 -2.73 -19.31 -9.71
N HIS A 155 -3.42 -20.23 -9.03
CA HIS A 155 -4.77 -20.58 -9.43
C HIS A 155 -5.73 -19.40 -9.21
N SER A 156 -6.80 -19.33 -10.00
CA SER A 156 -7.72 -18.19 -9.95
C SER A 156 -8.72 -18.25 -8.79
N ASN A 157 -8.90 -19.42 -8.17
CA ASN A 157 -9.88 -19.62 -7.09
C ASN A 157 -9.34 -20.55 -6.00
N PRO A 158 -9.57 -20.19 -4.71
CA PRO A 158 -10.25 -18.97 -4.24
C PRO A 158 -9.41 -17.72 -4.48
N PRO A 159 -10.00 -16.51 -4.44
CA PRO A 159 -9.25 -15.24 -4.47
C PRO A 159 -8.23 -15.17 -3.32
N PHE A 160 -7.13 -14.41 -3.52
CA PHE A 160 -6.02 -14.37 -2.55
C PHE A 160 -6.43 -14.02 -1.10
N PRO A 161 -7.35 -13.06 -0.84
CA PRO A 161 -7.77 -12.78 0.53
C PRO A 161 -8.41 -13.99 1.23
N GLU A 162 -9.22 -14.77 0.50
CA GLU A 162 -9.85 -15.99 1.01
C GLU A 162 -8.82 -17.11 1.21
N PHE A 163 -7.96 -17.34 0.21
CA PHE A 163 -6.85 -18.29 0.30
C PHE A 163 -5.99 -18.01 1.54
N ARG A 164 -5.56 -16.75 1.70
CA ARG A 164 -4.74 -16.33 2.83
C ARG A 164 -5.43 -16.49 4.17
N SER A 165 -6.72 -16.14 4.24
CA SER A 165 -7.51 -16.30 5.47
C SER A 165 -7.59 -17.77 5.87
N THR A 166 -7.94 -18.65 4.92
CA THR A 166 -8.01 -20.10 5.13
C THR A 166 -6.65 -20.68 5.54
N TYR A 167 -5.57 -20.28 4.86
CA TYR A 167 -4.22 -20.69 5.22
C TYR A 167 -3.87 -20.34 6.66
N LYS A 168 -4.11 -19.09 7.07
CA LYS A 168 -3.85 -18.61 8.43
C LYS A 168 -4.70 -19.34 9.49
N GLU A 169 -5.95 -19.67 9.19
CA GLU A 169 -6.79 -20.45 10.11
C GLU A 169 -6.25 -21.89 10.29
N ILE A 170 -5.78 -22.49 9.20
CA ILE A 170 -5.16 -23.83 9.28
C ILE A 170 -3.83 -23.76 10.06
N GLU A 171 -3.03 -22.71 9.87
CA GLU A 171 -1.76 -22.53 10.60
C GLU A 171 -1.93 -22.44 12.13
N LYS A 172 -3.04 -21.90 12.61
CA LYS A 172 -3.35 -21.82 14.04
C LYS A 172 -3.66 -23.19 14.66
N LEU A 173 -4.00 -24.19 13.86
CA LEU A 173 -4.27 -25.52 14.37
C LEU A 173 -3.00 -26.19 14.88
N PRO A 174 -3.08 -27.02 15.94
CA PRO A 174 -1.95 -27.85 16.37
C PRO A 174 -1.43 -28.72 15.23
N LYS A 175 -0.11 -28.93 15.18
CA LYS A 175 0.50 -29.85 14.21
C LYS A 175 -0.11 -31.24 14.36
N SER A 176 -0.74 -31.74 13.31
CA SER A 176 -1.45 -33.02 13.28
C SER A 176 -1.65 -33.49 11.84
N PRO A 177 -1.84 -34.80 11.61
CA PRO A 177 -2.17 -35.30 10.28
C PRO A 177 -3.41 -34.63 9.65
N GLU A 178 -4.38 -34.23 10.47
CA GLU A 178 -5.58 -33.52 10.00
C GLU A 178 -5.23 -32.11 9.50
N ARG A 179 -4.40 -31.36 10.23
CA ARG A 179 -3.90 -30.05 9.80
C ARG A 179 -3.14 -30.17 8.47
N ASP A 180 -2.25 -31.17 8.37
CA ASP A 180 -1.44 -31.38 7.16
C ASP A 180 -2.31 -31.78 5.97
N ALA A 181 -3.37 -32.57 6.19
CA ALA A 181 -4.36 -32.88 5.14
C ALA A 181 -5.12 -31.63 4.66
N LYS A 182 -5.53 -30.73 5.58
CA LYS A 182 -6.18 -29.46 5.24
C LYS A 182 -5.25 -28.53 4.46
N LEU A 183 -3.97 -28.44 4.87
CA LEU A 183 -2.97 -27.68 4.13
C LEU A 183 -2.77 -28.24 2.73
N LYS A 184 -2.62 -29.56 2.62
CA LYS A 184 -2.48 -30.23 1.33
C LYS A 184 -3.68 -29.97 0.43
N GLN A 185 -4.89 -30.06 0.95
CA GLN A 185 -6.12 -29.78 0.18
C GLN A 185 -6.17 -28.34 -0.33
N LEU A 186 -5.68 -27.36 0.47
CA LEU A 186 -5.62 -25.95 0.07
C LEU A 186 -4.55 -25.70 -0.97
N LEU A 187 -3.38 -26.33 -0.83
CA LEU A 187 -2.21 -26.09 -1.67
C LEU A 187 -2.20 -26.93 -2.94
N GLU A 188 -2.84 -28.11 -2.91
CA GLU A 188 -2.95 -29.05 -4.03
C GLU A 188 -4.45 -29.37 -4.26
N PRO A 189 -5.22 -28.48 -4.89
CA PRO A 189 -6.64 -28.75 -5.14
C PRO A 189 -6.83 -29.94 -6.09
N ALA A 190 -8.03 -30.51 -6.07
CA ALA A 190 -8.37 -31.82 -6.66
C ALA A 190 -8.09 -32.01 -8.17
N ASN A 191 -7.86 -30.93 -8.92
CA ASN A 191 -7.49 -30.96 -10.34
C ASN A 191 -5.99 -31.26 -10.57
N GLY A 192 -5.20 -31.42 -9.51
CA GLY A 192 -3.76 -31.70 -9.58
C GLY A 192 -2.87 -30.52 -9.94
N ASP A 193 -3.44 -29.31 -10.06
CA ASP A 193 -2.67 -28.09 -10.23
C ASP A 193 -2.38 -27.49 -8.83
N PRO A 194 -1.12 -27.10 -8.53
CA PRO A 194 -0.82 -26.46 -7.26
C PRO A 194 -1.47 -25.09 -7.18
N ALA A 195 -1.84 -24.67 -5.96
CA ALA A 195 -2.37 -23.34 -5.72
C ALA A 195 -1.38 -22.24 -6.12
N PHE A 196 -0.09 -22.56 -6.07
CA PHE A 196 1.02 -21.69 -6.40
C PHE A 196 2.17 -22.51 -6.99
N ALA A 197 2.85 -21.96 -8.00
CA ALA A 197 4.04 -22.58 -8.58
C ALA A 197 5.02 -21.53 -9.10
N HIS A 198 6.30 -21.70 -8.76
CA HIS A 198 7.39 -20.97 -9.41
C HIS A 198 7.60 -21.52 -10.82
N ARG A 199 7.50 -20.67 -11.84
CA ARG A 199 7.69 -21.03 -13.24
C ARG A 199 9.05 -20.63 -13.77
N VAL A 200 9.52 -19.45 -13.40
CA VAL A 200 10.82 -18.91 -13.85
C VAL A 200 11.54 -18.27 -12.69
N PHE A 201 12.81 -18.58 -12.53
CA PHE A 201 13.75 -17.75 -11.82
C PHE A 201 14.96 -17.50 -12.70
N ILE A 202 15.34 -16.24 -12.84
CA ILE A 202 16.56 -15.81 -13.53
C ILE A 202 17.29 -14.88 -12.58
N GLY A 203 18.46 -15.32 -12.08
CA GLY A 203 19.14 -14.48 -11.11
C GLY A 203 20.36 -15.09 -10.46
N LYS A 204 20.73 -14.49 -9.32
CA LYS A 204 21.80 -14.93 -8.44
C LYS A 204 21.21 -15.43 -7.13
N ASP A 205 21.51 -16.66 -6.76
CA ASP A 205 21.09 -17.23 -5.47
C ASP A 205 22.03 -16.83 -4.32
N SER A 206 21.67 -17.19 -3.11
CA SER A 206 22.41 -16.88 -1.87
C SER A 206 23.81 -17.52 -1.84
N ASP A 207 23.99 -18.69 -2.44
CA ASP A 207 25.29 -19.37 -2.60
C ASP A 207 26.21 -18.71 -3.64
N LYS A 208 25.79 -17.58 -4.23
CA LYS A 208 26.44 -16.79 -5.29
C LYS A 208 26.39 -17.42 -6.69
N SER A 209 25.73 -18.55 -6.88
CA SER A 209 25.50 -19.09 -8.21
C SER A 209 24.56 -18.22 -9.03
N ALA A 210 24.85 -18.04 -10.32
CA ALA A 210 23.93 -17.47 -11.28
C ALA A 210 23.19 -18.61 -11.98
N LEU A 211 21.87 -18.56 -12.02
CA LEU A 211 21.08 -19.64 -12.59
C LEU A 211 19.83 -19.15 -13.31
N ILE A 212 19.37 -19.98 -14.23
CA ILE A 212 18.05 -19.90 -14.87
C ILE A 212 17.34 -21.19 -14.51
N ASN A 213 16.23 -21.05 -13.79
CA ASN A 213 15.36 -22.17 -13.46
C ASN A 213 14.04 -22.01 -14.23
N LEU A 214 13.66 -23.04 -14.97
CA LEU A 214 12.40 -23.12 -15.71
C LEU A 214 11.65 -24.34 -15.21
N ALA A 215 10.43 -24.17 -14.73
CA ALA A 215 9.59 -25.24 -14.26
C ALA A 215 8.31 -25.35 -15.12
N ASP A 216 8.07 -26.53 -15.66
CA ASP A 216 6.81 -26.85 -16.35
C ASP A 216 5.68 -27.12 -15.35
N LYS A 217 4.46 -27.35 -15.86
CA LYS A 217 3.28 -27.61 -15.07
C LYS A 217 3.44 -28.78 -14.07
N LYS A 218 4.32 -29.75 -14.34
CA LYS A 218 4.53 -30.97 -13.54
C LYS A 218 5.64 -30.83 -12.49
N ARG A 219 6.52 -29.83 -12.62
CA ARG A 219 7.61 -29.59 -11.67
C ARG A 219 7.19 -28.61 -10.59
N GLN A 220 7.09 -29.09 -9.37
CA GLN A 220 6.96 -28.27 -8.17
C GLN A 220 8.34 -28.09 -7.56
N ASN A 221 8.82 -26.85 -7.38
CA ASN A 221 9.95 -26.58 -6.52
C ASN A 221 9.43 -26.56 -5.07
N GLN A 222 10.00 -27.42 -4.21
CA GLN A 222 9.61 -27.59 -2.80
C GLN A 222 10.03 -26.42 -1.88
N ASP A 223 10.68 -25.39 -2.39
CA ASP A 223 11.28 -24.32 -1.58
C ASP A 223 10.46 -23.03 -1.53
N SER A 224 9.15 -23.09 -1.60
CA SER A 224 8.33 -21.90 -1.45
C SER A 224 7.98 -21.62 0.02
N ALA A 225 8.78 -20.73 0.65
CA ALA A 225 8.31 -20.04 1.85
C ALA A 225 7.18 -19.07 1.46
N TYR A 226 5.96 -19.43 1.79
CA TYR A 226 4.81 -18.55 1.62
C TYR A 226 4.92 -17.38 2.62
N CYS A 227 5.08 -16.15 2.12
CA CYS A 227 5.03 -14.92 2.91
C CYS A 227 3.62 -14.51 3.25
#